data_3a6cc2283fac26133444e122a17f1654
#
_entry.id   3a6cc2283fac26133444e122a17f1654
#
_cell.length_a   1.000
_cell.length_b   1.000
_cell.length_c   1.000
_cell.angle_alpha   90.00
_cell.angle_beta   90.00
_cell.angle_gamma   90.00
#
_symmetry.space_group_name_H-M   'P 1'
#
loop_
_entity.id
_entity.type
_entity.pdbx_description
1 polymer ?
#
loop_
_entity_poly.entity_id
_entity_poly.type
_entity_poly.pdbx_seq_one_letter_code
_entity_poly.pdbx_strand_id
1 'polypeptide(L)'
;MIKYVHTNFIHKKKLNVYNYERSENMKPKYQVIIEDIKSKILSGDYSMGEQIPTESVMQETYGVSRHTVRKAILELSNEGFLRSEKGSGTYVSNQYQSKASGASANKTIGVITTYISDYIFPSIIRGIESRLNKDNYSLLLASTNNDVEQEKKALEMMLSYGVDGLIVEPTKSNLYNPNISYYLSFKEQDVPFTMINAYYEELEVPFFCLDDVQSSYLATNELISKGHTQIGLIAKMDDLQGKYRMKGYIKALGDAKLRFQPEHILSFNTETKLDLYANLKEFLTENQDEMTALVCYNDEVGLEVVNVCRQLGISIPDKLSIIGQDNSYIAKNATINLTTLTHPQEQMGHDAADWIIKKLQGKKDLPNETYYQPVLVEGETIKELTAKRDEVR
;
A
#
# COMPACT_ATOMS: atom_id res chain seq x y z
N MET A 1 -1.89 -59.56 -9.95
CA MET A 1 -1.54 -58.97 -11.25
C MET A 1 -2.45 -57.79 -11.59
N ILE A 2 -2.61 -56.80 -10.69
CA ILE A 2 -3.36 -55.55 -10.93
C ILE A 2 -2.72 -54.45 -10.06
N LYS A 3 -1.53 -54.00 -10.42
CA LYS A 3 -0.87 -52.86 -9.75
C LYS A 3 0.07 -52.01 -10.65
N TYR A 4 0.10 -52.26 -11.95
CA TYR A 4 1.08 -51.59 -12.85
C TYR A 4 0.47 -50.73 -13.97
N VAL A 5 -0.83 -50.53 -14.04
CA VAL A 5 -1.46 -49.77 -15.15
C VAL A 5 -1.89 -48.34 -14.75
N HIS A 6 -1.94 -47.99 -13.45
CA HIS A 6 -2.47 -46.68 -13.04
C HIS A 6 -1.43 -45.57 -12.94
N THR A 7 -0.15 -45.90 -12.90
CA THR A 7 0.92 -44.90 -12.72
C THR A 7 1.35 -44.20 -14.04
N ASN A 8 1.14 -44.84 -15.16
CA ASN A 8 1.53 -44.26 -16.46
C ASN A 8 0.52 -43.27 -17.08
N PHE A 9 -0.73 -43.28 -16.63
CA PHE A 9 -1.78 -42.38 -17.15
C PHE A 9 -1.71 -40.99 -16.48
N ILE A 10 -1.31 -40.95 -15.21
CA ILE A 10 -1.20 -39.68 -14.45
C ILE A 10 0.04 -38.90 -14.88
N HIS A 11 1.13 -39.60 -15.23
CA HIS A 11 2.36 -38.94 -15.69
C HIS A 11 2.22 -38.29 -17.07
N LYS A 12 1.48 -38.92 -18.00
CA LYS A 12 1.22 -38.34 -19.34
C LYS A 12 0.25 -37.14 -19.30
N LYS A 13 -0.71 -37.11 -18.39
CA LYS A 13 -1.60 -35.95 -18.22
C LYS A 13 -0.89 -34.76 -17.56
N LYS A 14 0.01 -35.00 -16.60
CA LYS A 14 0.82 -33.90 -15.99
C LYS A 14 1.84 -33.29 -16.96
N LEU A 15 2.45 -34.09 -17.84
CA LEU A 15 3.36 -33.54 -18.86
C LEU A 15 2.63 -32.68 -19.93
N ASN A 16 1.42 -33.04 -20.29
CA ASN A 16 0.65 -32.25 -21.26
C ASN A 16 0.08 -30.93 -20.66
N VAL A 17 -0.26 -30.90 -19.38
CA VAL A 17 -0.67 -29.67 -18.70
C VAL A 17 0.54 -28.73 -18.54
N TYR A 18 1.71 -29.24 -18.16
CA TYR A 18 2.94 -28.43 -18.06
C TYR A 18 3.44 -27.89 -19.41
N ASN A 19 3.18 -28.57 -20.53
CA ASN A 19 3.52 -28.08 -21.87
C ASN A 19 2.48 -27.14 -22.46
N TYR A 20 1.22 -27.17 -22.00
CA TYR A 20 0.17 -26.24 -22.45
C TYR A 20 0.26 -24.88 -21.75
N GLU A 21 0.62 -24.84 -20.46
CA GLU A 21 0.84 -23.56 -19.74
C GLU A 21 2.14 -22.83 -20.15
N ARG A 22 3.08 -23.52 -20.81
CA ARG A 22 4.31 -22.89 -21.33
C ARG A 22 4.16 -22.21 -22.69
N SER A 23 3.05 -22.37 -23.39
CA SER A 23 2.87 -21.85 -24.76
C SER A 23 2.03 -20.58 -24.87
N GLU A 24 1.38 -20.11 -23.81
CA GLU A 24 0.44 -18.97 -23.91
C GLU A 24 0.95 -17.61 -23.43
N ASN A 25 2.19 -17.47 -22.91
CA ASN A 25 2.65 -16.15 -22.42
C ASN A 25 4.15 -15.88 -22.60
N MET A 26 4.77 -16.26 -23.71
CA MET A 26 6.12 -15.76 -23.99
C MET A 26 6.03 -14.41 -24.72
N LYS A 27 6.23 -13.31 -23.99
CA LYS A 27 6.43 -11.98 -24.59
C LYS A 27 7.47 -12.06 -25.71
N PRO A 28 7.27 -11.37 -26.84
CA PRO A 28 8.29 -11.29 -27.88
C PRO A 28 9.63 -10.83 -27.31
N LYS A 29 10.73 -11.49 -27.68
CA LYS A 29 12.07 -11.23 -27.11
C LYS A 29 12.50 -9.76 -27.20
N TYR A 30 12.08 -9.02 -28.24
CA TYR A 30 12.39 -7.59 -28.33
C TYR A 30 11.65 -6.76 -27.29
N GLN A 31 10.46 -7.16 -26.85
CA GLN A 31 9.72 -6.48 -25.77
C GLN A 31 10.40 -6.66 -24.42
N VAL A 32 10.97 -7.83 -24.16
CA VAL A 32 11.77 -8.07 -22.94
C VAL A 32 12.96 -7.09 -22.87
N ILE A 33 13.63 -6.86 -24.00
CA ILE A 33 14.73 -5.89 -24.08
C ILE A 33 14.23 -4.46 -23.83
N ILE A 34 13.11 -4.09 -24.44
CA ILE A 34 12.49 -2.77 -24.25
C ILE A 34 12.17 -2.53 -22.79
N GLU A 35 11.49 -3.48 -22.15
CA GLU A 35 11.09 -3.38 -20.74
C GLU A 35 12.30 -3.27 -19.81
N ASP A 36 13.34 -4.09 -20.01
CA ASP A 36 14.56 -4.05 -19.20
C ASP A 36 15.32 -2.72 -19.33
N ILE A 37 15.51 -2.23 -20.57
CA ILE A 37 16.22 -0.97 -20.80
C ILE A 37 15.39 0.22 -20.25
N LYS A 38 14.07 0.26 -20.46
CA LYS A 38 13.21 1.27 -19.85
C LYS A 38 13.31 1.28 -18.34
N SER A 39 13.22 0.09 -17.73
CA SER A 39 13.35 -0.05 -16.29
C SER A 39 14.67 0.53 -15.78
N LYS A 40 15.78 0.22 -16.42
CA LYS A 40 17.12 0.73 -16.06
C LYS A 40 17.27 2.24 -16.24
N ILE A 41 16.65 2.81 -17.27
CA ILE A 41 16.63 4.27 -17.47
C ILE A 41 15.79 4.95 -16.37
N LEU A 42 14.60 4.42 -16.10
CA LEU A 42 13.67 5.00 -15.13
C LEU A 42 14.12 4.81 -13.67
N SER A 43 14.86 3.72 -13.38
CA SER A 43 15.46 3.48 -12.06
C SER A 43 16.76 4.25 -11.83
N GLY A 44 17.32 4.89 -12.87
CA GLY A 44 18.60 5.61 -12.79
C GLY A 44 19.83 4.71 -12.97
N ASP A 45 19.68 3.40 -13.24
CA ASP A 45 20.82 2.51 -13.54
C ASP A 45 21.55 2.92 -14.81
N TYR A 46 20.86 3.55 -15.76
CA TYR A 46 21.43 4.25 -16.89
C TYR A 46 21.16 5.74 -16.77
N SER A 47 22.24 6.53 -16.60
CA SER A 47 22.15 7.97 -16.45
C SER A 47 21.81 8.68 -17.76
N MET A 48 21.23 9.88 -17.66
CA MET A 48 20.94 10.72 -18.83
C MET A 48 22.19 11.01 -19.65
N GLY A 49 22.13 10.76 -20.96
CA GLY A 49 23.28 10.93 -21.87
C GLY A 49 24.30 9.82 -21.81
N GLU A 50 24.13 8.81 -20.97
CA GLU A 50 24.99 7.64 -20.92
C GLU A 50 24.83 6.79 -22.16
N GLN A 51 25.92 6.16 -22.61
CA GLN A 51 25.90 5.24 -23.73
C GLN A 51 25.45 3.87 -23.25
N ILE A 52 24.37 3.35 -23.85
CA ILE A 52 23.93 1.97 -23.58
C ILE A 52 24.89 0.93 -24.21
N PRO A 53 24.88 -0.32 -23.74
CA PRO A 53 25.70 -1.38 -24.33
C PRO A 53 25.50 -1.51 -25.83
N THR A 54 26.57 -1.86 -26.55
CA THR A 54 26.53 -2.02 -28.00
C THR A 54 25.60 -3.15 -28.44
N GLU A 55 25.13 -3.11 -29.72
CA GLU A 55 24.28 -4.17 -30.26
C GLU A 55 24.88 -5.58 -30.05
N SER A 56 26.22 -5.74 -30.16
CA SER A 56 26.88 -7.02 -29.97
C SER A 56 26.84 -7.50 -28.52
N VAL A 57 27.07 -6.61 -27.57
CA VAL A 57 26.96 -6.93 -26.13
C VAL A 57 25.51 -7.30 -25.78
N MET A 58 24.54 -6.55 -26.30
CA MET A 58 23.12 -6.84 -26.06
C MET A 58 22.67 -8.17 -26.67
N GLN A 59 23.20 -8.54 -27.87
CA GLN A 59 22.94 -9.87 -28.44
C GLN A 59 23.41 -11.00 -27.52
N GLU A 60 24.58 -10.84 -26.95
CA GLU A 60 25.17 -11.82 -26.03
C GLU A 60 24.40 -11.86 -24.72
N THR A 61 24.12 -10.69 -24.11
CA THR A 61 23.39 -10.55 -22.83
C THR A 61 22.00 -11.16 -22.88
N TYR A 62 21.23 -10.87 -23.93
CA TYR A 62 19.83 -11.34 -24.04
C TYR A 62 19.66 -12.65 -24.83
N GLY A 63 20.72 -13.19 -25.40
CA GLY A 63 20.67 -14.41 -26.21
C GLY A 63 19.76 -14.30 -27.43
N VAL A 64 19.85 -13.17 -28.18
CA VAL A 64 18.95 -12.84 -29.29
C VAL A 64 19.70 -12.45 -30.56
N SER A 65 18.96 -12.40 -31.70
CA SER A 65 19.54 -11.94 -32.95
C SER A 65 19.75 -10.42 -32.97
N ARG A 66 20.69 -9.96 -33.80
CA ARG A 66 20.96 -8.54 -34.06
C ARG A 66 19.69 -7.78 -34.50
N HIS A 67 18.86 -8.41 -35.30
CA HIS A 67 17.60 -7.83 -35.75
C HIS A 67 16.64 -7.56 -34.58
N THR A 68 16.59 -8.47 -33.59
CA THR A 68 15.78 -8.33 -32.37
C THR A 68 16.25 -7.16 -31.52
N VAL A 69 17.56 -7.00 -31.33
CA VAL A 69 18.17 -5.87 -30.62
C VAL A 69 17.86 -4.55 -31.34
N ARG A 70 18.08 -4.49 -32.66
CA ARG A 70 17.80 -3.28 -33.46
C ARG A 70 16.35 -2.87 -33.41
N LYS A 71 15.44 -3.84 -33.44
CA LYS A 71 13.99 -3.55 -33.30
C LYS A 71 13.72 -2.89 -31.95
N ALA A 72 14.28 -3.43 -30.84
CA ALA A 72 14.12 -2.85 -29.52
C ALA A 72 14.69 -1.42 -29.44
N ILE A 73 15.91 -1.19 -29.94
CA ILE A 73 16.54 0.14 -29.96
C ILE A 73 15.69 1.13 -30.80
N LEU A 74 15.16 0.70 -31.92
CA LEU A 74 14.31 1.55 -32.78
C LEU A 74 13.02 1.98 -32.04
N GLU A 75 12.35 1.03 -31.39
CA GLU A 75 11.14 1.33 -30.60
C GLU A 75 11.45 2.30 -29.44
N LEU A 76 12.50 2.02 -28.67
CA LEU A 76 12.95 2.90 -27.58
C LEU A 76 13.34 4.30 -28.08
N SER A 77 13.92 4.40 -29.28
CA SER A 77 14.25 5.70 -29.89
C SER A 77 13.00 6.42 -30.38
N ASN A 78 12.02 5.70 -30.95
CA ASN A 78 10.73 6.25 -31.36
C ASN A 78 9.93 6.76 -30.15
N GLU A 79 10.02 6.07 -29.03
CA GLU A 79 9.38 6.49 -27.78
C GLU A 79 10.15 7.64 -27.08
N GLY A 80 11.42 7.89 -27.45
CA GLY A 80 12.24 8.99 -26.93
C GLY A 80 13.11 8.63 -25.73
N PHE A 81 13.19 7.35 -25.36
CA PHE A 81 14.09 6.87 -24.31
C PHE A 81 15.56 6.81 -24.73
N LEU A 82 15.80 6.61 -26.04
CA LEU A 82 17.13 6.55 -26.60
C LEU A 82 17.30 7.53 -27.77
N ARG A 83 18.54 7.94 -28.03
CA ARG A 83 18.94 8.63 -29.24
C ARG A 83 20.16 7.96 -29.84
N SER A 84 20.16 7.75 -31.14
CA SER A 84 21.29 7.15 -31.85
C SER A 84 22.13 8.25 -32.51
N GLU A 85 23.43 8.22 -32.29
CA GLU A 85 24.42 9.11 -32.90
C GLU A 85 25.24 8.32 -33.93
N LYS A 86 25.21 8.76 -35.18
CA LYS A 86 25.87 8.06 -36.29
C LYS A 86 27.37 7.95 -36.03
N GLY A 87 27.87 6.71 -35.92
CA GLY A 87 29.29 6.43 -35.70
C GLY A 87 29.74 6.52 -34.23
N SER A 88 28.89 6.99 -33.31
CA SER A 88 29.24 7.17 -31.91
C SER A 88 28.55 6.13 -31.00
N GLY A 89 27.29 5.82 -31.24
CA GLY A 89 26.56 4.84 -30.43
C GLY A 89 25.11 5.20 -30.20
N THR A 90 24.52 4.55 -29.20
CA THR A 90 23.15 4.84 -28.75
C THR A 90 23.20 5.29 -27.29
N TYR A 91 22.52 6.39 -26.99
CA TYR A 91 22.60 7.11 -25.72
C TYR A 91 21.23 7.25 -25.09
N VAL A 92 21.17 7.31 -23.78
CA VAL A 92 19.95 7.62 -23.03
C VAL A 92 19.46 9.04 -23.34
N SER A 93 18.16 9.18 -23.55
CA SER A 93 17.50 10.45 -23.89
C SER A 93 16.27 10.66 -23.00
N ASN A 94 15.91 11.93 -22.76
CA ASN A 94 14.69 12.33 -22.04
C ASN A 94 13.58 12.86 -22.97
N GLN A 95 13.72 12.67 -24.27
CA GLN A 95 12.70 13.13 -25.22
C GLN A 95 11.33 12.46 -25.05
N TYR A 96 11.27 11.34 -24.32
CA TYR A 96 9.99 10.71 -23.92
C TYR A 96 9.15 11.68 -23.08
N GLN A 97 9.76 12.48 -22.22
CA GLN A 97 9.06 13.50 -21.41
C GLN A 97 8.47 14.63 -22.29
N SER A 98 9.21 15.09 -23.30
CA SER A 98 8.74 16.15 -24.20
C SER A 98 7.68 15.67 -25.20
N LYS A 99 7.65 14.40 -25.56
CA LYS A 99 6.62 13.82 -26.43
C LYS A 99 5.29 13.61 -25.70
N ALA A 100 5.33 13.32 -24.39
CA ALA A 100 4.15 13.31 -23.54
C ALA A 100 3.56 14.72 -23.34
N SER A 101 4.41 15.76 -23.36
CA SER A 101 4.05 17.18 -23.18
C SER A 101 3.53 17.86 -24.46
N GLY A 102 3.40 17.17 -25.57
CA GLY A 102 3.17 17.71 -26.93
C GLY A 102 1.76 18.20 -27.24
N ALA A 103 0.89 18.49 -26.27
CA ALA A 103 -0.35 19.23 -26.47
C ALA A 103 -0.73 19.93 -25.18
N SER A 104 -0.57 21.26 -25.14
CA SER A 104 -1.01 22.14 -24.03
C SER A 104 -0.44 21.72 -22.67
N ALA A 105 0.18 22.65 -21.95
CA ALA A 105 0.75 22.41 -20.62
C ALA A 105 -0.35 22.04 -19.59
N ASN A 106 -0.94 20.88 -19.72
CA ASN A 106 -1.81 20.32 -18.72
C ASN A 106 -0.92 19.82 -17.60
N LYS A 107 -0.83 20.62 -16.56
CA LYS A 107 -0.20 20.29 -15.30
C LYS A 107 -0.80 18.98 -14.77
N THR A 108 0.00 17.95 -14.60
CA THR A 108 -0.47 16.62 -14.22
C THR A 108 0.18 16.17 -12.94
N ILE A 109 -0.61 15.83 -11.94
CA ILE A 109 -0.14 15.23 -10.70
C ILE A 109 -0.45 13.73 -10.73
N GLY A 110 0.62 12.93 -10.53
CA GLY A 110 0.50 11.50 -10.33
C GLY A 110 0.00 11.19 -8.92
N VAL A 111 -0.88 10.21 -8.80
CA VAL A 111 -1.32 9.66 -7.52
C VAL A 111 -1.24 8.14 -7.57
N ILE A 112 -0.47 7.57 -6.66
CA ILE A 112 -0.33 6.13 -6.48
C ILE A 112 -0.92 5.78 -5.13
N THR A 113 -1.92 4.89 -5.12
CA THR A 113 -2.55 4.39 -3.89
C THR A 113 -2.50 2.86 -3.86
N THR A 114 -2.60 2.25 -2.69
CA THR A 114 -2.70 0.80 -2.60
C THR A 114 -4.01 0.29 -3.21
N TYR A 115 -5.13 1.00 -2.98
CA TYR A 115 -6.43 0.69 -3.58
C TYR A 115 -7.08 1.99 -4.09
N ILE A 116 -8.11 1.89 -4.96
CA ILE A 116 -8.81 3.06 -5.53
C ILE A 116 -10.25 3.13 -5.04
N SER A 117 -10.99 2.02 -5.16
CA SER A 117 -12.44 1.98 -4.99
C SER A 117 -12.88 1.58 -3.59
N ASP A 118 -11.97 1.11 -2.76
CA ASP A 118 -12.30 0.44 -1.51
C ASP A 118 -12.03 1.32 -0.29
N TYR A 119 -12.79 1.11 0.75
CA TYR A 119 -12.57 1.57 2.12
C TYR A 119 -12.41 3.10 2.24
N ILE A 120 -11.22 3.58 2.65
CA ILE A 120 -10.94 5.03 2.87
C ILE A 120 -10.48 5.77 1.62
N PHE A 121 -10.02 5.04 0.60
CA PHE A 121 -9.34 5.61 -0.57
C PHE A 121 -10.21 6.56 -1.41
N PRO A 122 -11.51 6.26 -1.65
CA PRO A 122 -12.36 7.20 -2.39
C PRO A 122 -12.44 8.59 -1.76
N SER A 123 -12.43 8.68 -0.42
CA SER A 123 -12.46 9.95 0.29
C SER A 123 -11.14 10.70 0.19
N ILE A 124 -10.00 10.00 0.28
CA ILE A 124 -8.66 10.58 0.09
C ILE A 124 -8.52 11.11 -1.33
N ILE A 125 -8.88 10.30 -2.33
CA ILE A 125 -8.82 10.69 -3.76
C ILE A 125 -9.70 11.91 -4.04
N ARG A 126 -10.89 11.98 -3.45
CA ARG A 126 -11.78 13.15 -3.55
C ARG A 126 -11.12 14.40 -3.00
N GLY A 127 -10.44 14.31 -1.85
CA GLY A 127 -9.69 15.41 -1.27
C GLY A 127 -8.60 15.92 -2.21
N ILE A 128 -7.82 15.01 -2.79
CA ILE A 128 -6.79 15.31 -3.76
C ILE A 128 -7.40 16.00 -4.99
N GLU A 129 -8.39 15.37 -5.62
CA GLU A 129 -9.05 15.88 -6.83
C GLU A 129 -9.64 17.28 -6.61
N SER A 130 -10.37 17.46 -5.52
CA SER A 130 -10.98 18.75 -5.16
C SER A 130 -9.96 19.89 -5.06
N ARG A 131 -8.76 19.58 -4.54
CA ARG A 131 -7.68 20.56 -4.42
C ARG A 131 -7.00 20.83 -5.78
N LEU A 132 -6.72 19.79 -6.55
CA LEU A 132 -6.05 19.90 -7.86
C LEU A 132 -6.90 20.71 -8.86
N ASN A 133 -8.21 20.47 -8.89
CA ASN A 133 -9.15 21.14 -9.80
C ASN A 133 -9.15 22.67 -9.64
N LYS A 134 -8.92 23.20 -8.42
CA LYS A 134 -8.86 24.65 -8.17
C LYS A 134 -7.76 25.36 -8.94
N ASP A 135 -6.66 24.68 -9.24
CA ASP A 135 -5.49 25.22 -9.95
C ASP A 135 -5.32 24.61 -11.35
N ASN A 136 -6.35 23.95 -11.88
CA ASN A 136 -6.38 23.29 -13.20
C ASN A 136 -5.29 22.24 -13.38
N TYR A 137 -4.99 21.45 -12.34
CA TYR A 137 -4.16 20.28 -12.45
C TYR A 137 -5.01 19.06 -12.80
N SER A 138 -4.51 18.24 -13.73
CA SER A 138 -5.08 16.92 -14.04
C SER A 138 -4.56 15.87 -13.06
N LEU A 139 -5.37 14.85 -12.79
CA LEU A 139 -5.02 13.72 -11.94
C LEU A 139 -4.70 12.51 -12.81
N LEU A 140 -3.50 11.93 -12.65
CA LEU A 140 -3.15 10.61 -13.18
C LEU A 140 -3.10 9.60 -12.03
N LEU A 141 -4.02 8.64 -12.01
CA LEU A 141 -4.22 7.71 -10.89
C LEU A 141 -3.75 6.30 -11.23
N ALA A 142 -3.03 5.67 -10.30
CA ALA A 142 -2.64 4.28 -10.35
C ALA A 142 -2.89 3.57 -9.02
N SER A 143 -3.10 2.24 -9.09
CA SER A 143 -3.24 1.39 -7.91
C SER A 143 -2.17 0.31 -7.89
N THR A 144 -1.62 0.01 -6.71
CA THR A 144 -0.61 -1.03 -6.54
C THR A 144 -1.21 -2.35 -6.03
N ASN A 145 -2.42 -2.36 -5.51
CA ASN A 145 -3.01 -3.48 -4.79
C ASN A 145 -2.09 -4.01 -3.67
N ASN A 146 -1.29 -3.11 -3.09
CA ASN A 146 -0.24 -3.40 -2.11
C ASN A 146 0.81 -4.42 -2.59
N ASP A 147 1.11 -4.42 -3.89
CA ASP A 147 2.08 -5.28 -4.57
C ASP A 147 3.24 -4.45 -5.13
N VAL A 148 4.50 -4.83 -4.81
CA VAL A 148 5.71 -4.06 -5.17
C VAL A 148 5.98 -4.04 -6.67
N GLU A 149 5.57 -5.08 -7.42
CA GLU A 149 5.71 -5.08 -8.88
C GLU A 149 4.69 -4.17 -9.56
N GLN A 150 3.48 -4.04 -9.00
CA GLN A 150 2.51 -3.07 -9.48
C GLN A 150 2.93 -1.64 -9.13
N GLU A 151 3.53 -1.42 -7.96
CA GLU A 151 4.12 -0.13 -7.59
C GLU A 151 5.22 0.27 -8.58
N LYS A 152 6.14 -0.65 -8.92
CA LYS A 152 7.17 -0.43 -9.94
C LYS A 152 6.55 0.05 -11.25
N LYS A 153 5.54 -0.66 -11.77
CA LYS A 153 4.86 -0.29 -13.02
C LYS A 153 4.18 1.08 -12.93
N ALA A 154 3.59 1.40 -11.77
CA ALA A 154 2.98 2.70 -11.53
C ALA A 154 4.05 3.81 -11.54
N LEU A 155 5.18 3.62 -10.86
CA LEU A 155 6.30 4.58 -10.86
C LEU A 155 6.90 4.78 -12.25
N GLU A 156 7.13 3.70 -13.01
CA GLU A 156 7.59 3.75 -14.40
C GLU A 156 6.60 4.50 -15.29
N MET A 157 5.31 4.28 -15.11
CA MET A 157 4.26 5.01 -15.81
C MET A 157 4.32 6.51 -15.49
N MET A 158 4.40 6.90 -14.20
CA MET A 158 4.45 8.31 -13.78
C MET A 158 5.68 9.02 -14.34
N LEU A 159 6.86 8.38 -14.29
CA LEU A 159 8.09 8.90 -14.89
C LEU A 159 7.98 9.04 -16.41
N SER A 160 7.37 8.05 -17.09
CA SER A 160 7.20 8.07 -18.55
C SER A 160 6.25 9.16 -19.02
N TYR A 161 5.18 9.43 -18.26
CA TYR A 161 4.24 10.51 -18.52
C TYR A 161 4.81 11.90 -18.22
N GLY A 162 5.88 11.97 -17.40
CA GLY A 162 6.46 13.23 -16.98
C GLY A 162 5.49 14.03 -16.11
N VAL A 163 4.99 13.43 -15.04
CA VAL A 163 4.12 14.13 -14.08
C VAL A 163 4.88 15.28 -13.39
N ASP A 164 4.20 16.40 -13.12
CA ASP A 164 4.80 17.56 -12.48
C ASP A 164 5.00 17.39 -10.98
N GLY A 165 4.29 16.46 -10.35
CA GLY A 165 4.39 16.11 -8.95
C GLY A 165 3.76 14.76 -8.68
N LEU A 166 4.05 14.15 -7.51
CA LEU A 166 3.58 12.82 -7.18
C LEU A 166 3.11 12.74 -5.73
N ILE A 167 1.95 12.11 -5.51
CA ILE A 167 1.42 11.75 -4.19
C ILE A 167 1.38 10.23 -4.12
N VAL A 168 1.98 9.63 -3.09
CA VAL A 168 2.13 8.18 -2.99
C VAL A 168 1.64 7.68 -1.64
N GLU A 169 0.82 6.64 -1.65
CA GLU A 169 0.68 5.75 -0.51
C GLU A 169 1.66 4.59 -0.70
N PRO A 170 2.65 4.44 0.20
CA PRO A 170 3.68 3.42 0.07
C PRO A 170 3.13 1.99 0.13
N THR A 171 3.62 1.14 -0.75
CA THR A 171 3.31 -0.28 -0.81
C THR A 171 4.13 -1.04 0.24
N LYS A 172 3.48 -1.88 1.06
CA LYS A 172 4.14 -2.69 2.10
C LYS A 172 5.15 -1.89 2.92
N SER A 173 4.72 -0.74 3.40
CA SER A 173 5.58 0.31 3.99
C SER A 173 6.40 -0.12 5.21
N ASN A 174 6.13 -1.28 5.82
CA ASN A 174 6.94 -1.86 6.92
C ASN A 174 7.96 -2.91 6.44
N LEU A 175 8.14 -3.06 5.13
CA LEU A 175 9.09 -3.99 4.54
C LEU A 175 10.06 -3.23 3.63
N TYR A 176 11.26 -3.83 3.40
CA TYR A 176 12.18 -3.29 2.41
C TYR A 176 11.51 -3.20 1.04
N ASN A 177 11.60 -2.02 0.41
CA ASN A 177 11.03 -1.80 -0.92
C ASN A 177 12.15 -1.73 -1.97
N PRO A 178 12.17 -2.65 -2.97
CA PRO A 178 13.16 -2.66 -4.03
C PRO A 178 13.02 -1.46 -4.99
N ASN A 179 11.91 -0.71 -4.93
CA ASN A 179 11.62 0.40 -5.83
C ASN A 179 12.16 1.76 -5.35
N ILE A 180 12.96 1.80 -4.29
CA ILE A 180 13.52 3.06 -3.73
C ILE A 180 14.25 3.88 -4.80
N SER A 181 14.96 3.23 -5.75
CA SER A 181 15.67 3.91 -6.83
C SER A 181 14.77 4.78 -7.72
N TYR A 182 13.53 4.38 -7.96
CA TYR A 182 12.56 5.20 -8.72
C TYR A 182 12.19 6.49 -7.99
N TYR A 183 12.04 6.45 -6.67
CA TYR A 183 11.80 7.65 -5.85
C TYR A 183 13.00 8.59 -5.87
N LEU A 184 14.22 8.06 -5.87
CA LEU A 184 15.44 8.86 -6.04
C LEU A 184 15.49 9.51 -7.43
N SER A 185 15.05 8.79 -8.48
CA SER A 185 14.95 9.37 -9.83
C SER A 185 13.96 10.53 -9.91
N PHE A 186 12.85 10.53 -9.17
CA PHE A 186 11.96 11.70 -9.05
C PHE A 186 12.69 12.88 -8.38
N LYS A 187 13.48 12.66 -7.32
CA LYS A 187 14.29 13.71 -6.68
C LYS A 187 15.32 14.28 -7.63
N GLU A 188 16.03 13.44 -8.38
CA GLU A 188 17.06 13.87 -9.36
C GLU A 188 16.48 14.69 -10.52
N GLN A 189 15.22 14.46 -10.86
CA GLN A 189 14.48 15.21 -11.88
C GLN A 189 13.75 16.45 -11.34
N ASP A 190 13.99 16.82 -10.07
CA ASP A 190 13.33 17.94 -9.39
C ASP A 190 11.78 17.82 -9.37
N VAL A 191 11.23 16.60 -9.49
CA VAL A 191 9.80 16.34 -9.37
C VAL A 191 9.43 16.22 -7.89
N PRO A 192 8.66 17.17 -7.33
CA PRO A 192 8.26 17.10 -5.94
C PRO A 192 7.31 15.94 -5.70
N PHE A 193 7.54 15.20 -4.60
CA PHE A 193 6.61 14.18 -4.17
C PHE A 193 6.43 14.14 -2.66
N THR A 194 5.30 13.62 -2.23
CA THR A 194 4.93 13.45 -0.82
C THR A 194 4.24 12.10 -0.62
N MET A 195 4.28 11.60 0.61
CA MET A 195 3.63 10.35 0.99
C MET A 195 2.42 10.59 1.88
N ILE A 196 1.45 9.68 1.80
CA ILE A 196 0.22 9.71 2.59
C ILE A 196 0.01 8.38 3.30
N ASN A 197 -0.69 8.38 4.43
CA ASN A 197 -0.99 7.24 5.30
C ASN A 197 0.25 6.57 5.93
N ALA A 198 1.32 6.45 5.19
CA ALA A 198 2.60 5.89 5.59
C ALA A 198 3.75 6.58 4.84
N TYR A 199 4.97 6.19 5.14
CA TYR A 199 6.17 6.64 4.44
C TYR A 199 7.23 5.53 4.48
N TYR A 200 8.21 5.60 3.56
CA TYR A 200 9.41 4.77 3.66
C TYR A 200 10.42 5.47 4.57
N GLU A 201 10.77 4.83 5.69
CA GLU A 201 11.69 5.39 6.70
C GLU A 201 13.08 5.70 6.10
N GLU A 202 13.46 5.04 4.99
CA GLU A 202 14.71 5.25 4.27
C GLU A 202 14.72 6.51 3.40
N LEU A 203 13.55 7.10 3.13
CA LEU A 203 13.41 8.29 2.31
C LEU A 203 13.04 9.50 3.17
N GLU A 204 13.93 10.49 3.21
CA GLU A 204 13.63 11.80 3.78
C GLU A 204 12.70 12.58 2.84
N VAL A 205 11.40 12.34 2.93
CA VAL A 205 10.37 12.96 2.10
C VAL A 205 9.22 13.48 2.95
N PRO A 206 8.53 14.54 2.51
CA PRO A 206 7.34 15.03 3.19
C PRO A 206 6.25 13.97 3.23
N PHE A 207 5.51 13.92 4.34
CA PHE A 207 4.40 13.00 4.49
C PHE A 207 3.24 13.57 5.30
N PHE A 208 2.07 12.97 5.08
CA PHE A 208 0.81 13.27 5.76
C PHE A 208 0.25 11.95 6.31
N CYS A 209 0.33 11.75 7.61
CA CYS A 209 -0.04 10.50 8.27
C CYS A 209 -0.94 10.74 9.48
N LEU A 210 -1.76 9.74 9.82
CA LEU A 210 -2.37 9.68 11.12
C LEU A 210 -1.29 9.38 12.17
N ASP A 211 -1.44 9.90 13.39
CA ASP A 211 -0.65 9.39 14.53
C ASP A 211 -1.21 8.03 14.95
N ASP A 212 -0.76 6.97 14.26
CA ASP A 212 -1.23 5.60 14.47
C ASP A 212 -0.84 5.05 15.85
N VAL A 213 0.26 5.53 16.44
CA VAL A 213 0.63 5.19 17.82
C VAL A 213 -0.42 5.73 18.78
N GLN A 214 -0.76 7.01 18.64
CA GLN A 214 -1.77 7.66 19.47
C GLN A 214 -3.17 7.09 19.20
N SER A 215 -3.48 6.72 17.96
CA SER A 215 -4.77 6.13 17.59
C SER A 215 -5.00 4.81 18.34
N SER A 216 -4.08 3.88 18.24
CA SER A 216 -4.22 2.60 18.92
C SER A 216 -4.04 2.70 20.45
N TYR A 217 -3.25 3.66 20.91
CA TYR A 217 -3.18 3.97 22.33
C TYR A 217 -4.55 4.42 22.89
N LEU A 218 -5.22 5.36 22.21
CA LEU A 218 -6.54 5.82 22.61
C LEU A 218 -7.59 4.70 22.52
N ALA A 219 -7.56 3.91 21.45
CA ALA A 219 -8.46 2.77 21.29
C ALA A 219 -8.33 1.76 22.44
N THR A 220 -7.09 1.39 22.79
CA THR A 220 -6.83 0.45 23.87
C THR A 220 -7.17 1.03 25.23
N ASN A 221 -6.83 2.32 25.46
CA ASN A 221 -7.11 2.99 26.71
C ASN A 221 -8.62 3.20 26.95
N GLU A 222 -9.42 3.38 25.89
CA GLU A 222 -10.87 3.41 26.01
C GLU A 222 -11.42 2.10 26.58
N LEU A 223 -10.95 0.95 26.06
CA LEU A 223 -11.34 -0.36 26.58
C LEU A 223 -10.89 -0.54 28.04
N ILE A 224 -9.66 -0.12 28.36
CA ILE A 224 -9.15 -0.17 29.74
C ILE A 224 -9.98 0.70 30.67
N SER A 225 -10.37 1.91 30.25
CA SER A 225 -11.20 2.82 31.04
C SER A 225 -12.59 2.26 31.32
N LYS A 226 -13.09 1.39 30.45
CA LYS A 226 -14.35 0.65 30.59
C LYS A 226 -14.20 -0.66 31.42
N GLY A 227 -13.03 -0.89 32.01
CA GLY A 227 -12.78 -2.00 32.91
C GLY A 227 -12.27 -3.28 32.26
N HIS A 228 -11.98 -3.27 30.95
CA HIS A 228 -11.40 -4.43 30.29
C HIS A 228 -9.92 -4.59 30.63
N THR A 229 -9.52 -5.84 30.98
CA THR A 229 -8.13 -6.20 31.28
C THR A 229 -7.60 -7.32 30.38
N GLN A 230 -8.50 -8.03 29.72
CA GLN A 230 -8.20 -9.10 28.77
C GLN A 230 -8.54 -8.60 27.37
N ILE A 231 -7.59 -7.88 26.78
CA ILE A 231 -7.79 -7.14 25.52
C ILE A 231 -6.90 -7.79 24.45
N GLY A 232 -7.49 -8.16 23.34
CA GLY A 232 -6.77 -8.65 22.16
C GLY A 232 -6.51 -7.57 21.11
N LEU A 233 -5.67 -7.91 20.14
CA LEU A 233 -5.35 -7.06 18.98
C LEU A 233 -5.34 -7.87 17.68
N ILE A 234 -5.97 -7.34 16.64
CA ILE A 234 -5.76 -7.81 15.27
C ILE A 234 -4.84 -6.81 14.58
N ALA A 235 -3.68 -7.28 14.09
CA ALA A 235 -2.61 -6.44 13.57
C ALA A 235 -2.23 -6.82 12.14
N LYS A 236 -2.16 -5.82 11.25
CA LYS A 236 -1.55 -5.98 9.93
C LYS A 236 -0.04 -5.73 10.03
N MET A 237 0.78 -6.60 9.41
CA MET A 237 2.22 -6.62 9.69
C MET A 237 3.08 -6.04 8.57
N ASP A 238 2.55 -5.86 7.39
CA ASP A 238 3.28 -5.42 6.20
C ASP A 238 3.16 -3.90 5.90
N ASP A 239 2.53 -3.13 6.81
CA ASP A 239 2.49 -1.67 6.73
C ASP A 239 2.91 -0.97 8.03
N LEU A 240 3.32 0.29 7.95
CA LEU A 240 3.71 1.10 9.10
C LEU A 240 2.53 1.38 10.03
N GLN A 241 1.32 1.52 9.51
CA GLN A 241 0.14 1.72 10.34
C GLN A 241 -0.03 0.58 11.32
N GLY A 242 0.08 -0.68 10.85
CA GLY A 242 -0.02 -1.85 11.71
C GLY A 242 1.08 -1.94 12.75
N LYS A 243 2.34 -1.64 12.37
CA LYS A 243 3.49 -1.54 13.29
C LYS A 243 3.24 -0.50 14.38
N TYR A 244 2.78 0.68 14.01
CA TYR A 244 2.57 1.78 14.95
C TYR A 244 1.31 1.58 15.80
N ARG A 245 0.24 1.01 15.25
CA ARG A 245 -0.95 0.60 16.01
C ARG A 245 -0.60 -0.45 17.06
N MET A 246 0.21 -1.45 16.73
CA MET A 246 0.72 -2.41 17.73
C MET A 246 1.55 -1.72 18.81
N LYS A 247 2.41 -0.76 18.44
CA LYS A 247 3.19 0.03 19.42
C LYS A 247 2.28 0.81 20.37
N GLY A 248 1.21 1.44 19.88
CA GLY A 248 0.23 2.16 20.69
C GLY A 248 -0.52 1.25 21.67
N TYR A 249 -0.95 0.07 21.20
CA TYR A 249 -1.58 -0.95 22.03
C TYR A 249 -0.67 -1.42 23.16
N ILE A 250 0.59 -1.80 22.86
CA ILE A 250 1.56 -2.24 23.88
C ILE A 250 1.81 -1.14 24.90
N LYS A 251 1.92 0.13 24.44
CA LYS A 251 2.10 1.27 25.33
C LYS A 251 0.93 1.44 26.30
N ALA A 252 -0.30 1.36 25.83
CA ALA A 252 -1.50 1.50 26.68
C ALA A 252 -1.58 0.37 27.73
N LEU A 253 -1.30 -0.87 27.35
CA LEU A 253 -1.22 -1.98 28.32
C LEU A 253 -0.14 -1.73 29.37
N GLY A 254 1.05 -1.28 28.95
CA GLY A 254 2.16 -0.98 29.84
C GLY A 254 1.83 0.13 30.86
N ASP A 255 1.25 1.23 30.42
CA ASP A 255 0.84 2.34 31.28
C ASP A 255 -0.22 1.92 32.30
N ALA A 256 -1.12 1.01 31.92
CA ALA A 256 -2.12 0.40 32.79
C ALA A 256 -1.60 -0.79 33.62
N LYS A 257 -0.34 -1.17 33.45
CA LYS A 257 0.28 -2.35 34.10
C LYS A 257 -0.43 -3.67 33.81
N LEU A 258 -1.06 -3.76 32.63
CA LEU A 258 -1.67 -4.99 32.13
C LEU A 258 -0.63 -5.84 31.43
N ARG A 259 -0.81 -7.17 31.51
CA ARG A 259 0.09 -8.11 30.84
C ARG A 259 -0.19 -8.17 29.35
N PHE A 260 0.85 -8.10 28.53
CA PHE A 260 0.79 -8.47 27.12
C PHE A 260 0.68 -9.99 27.00
N GLN A 261 -0.30 -10.46 26.23
CA GLN A 261 -0.59 -11.88 26.01
C GLN A 261 -0.46 -12.19 24.53
N PRO A 262 0.61 -12.89 24.09
CA PRO A 262 0.82 -13.23 22.67
C PRO A 262 -0.34 -14.01 22.06
N GLU A 263 -1.02 -14.84 22.84
CA GLU A 263 -2.19 -15.64 22.48
C GLU A 263 -3.42 -14.78 22.11
N HIS A 264 -3.48 -13.54 22.57
CA HIS A 264 -4.53 -12.57 22.23
C HIS A 264 -4.19 -11.72 21.01
N ILE A 265 -3.13 -12.05 20.27
CA ILE A 265 -2.72 -11.31 19.07
C ILE A 265 -2.96 -12.15 17.83
N LEU A 266 -3.85 -11.67 16.94
CA LEU A 266 -3.98 -12.21 15.59
C LEU A 266 -3.27 -11.29 14.60
N SER A 267 -2.29 -11.82 13.88
CA SER A 267 -1.57 -11.06 12.85
C SER A 267 -1.91 -11.55 11.45
N PHE A 268 -1.93 -10.64 10.49
CA PHE A 268 -2.11 -10.93 9.08
C PHE A 268 -1.27 -9.96 8.21
N ASN A 269 -1.16 -10.24 6.94
CA ASN A 269 -0.56 -9.39 5.92
C ASN A 269 -1.44 -9.38 4.66
N THR A 270 -1.00 -8.72 3.61
CA THR A 270 -1.74 -8.63 2.34
C THR A 270 -2.00 -10.01 1.73
N GLU A 271 -1.03 -10.92 1.77
CA GLU A 271 -1.14 -12.27 1.21
C GLU A 271 -2.13 -13.14 1.98
N THR A 272 -2.13 -13.03 3.32
CA THR A 272 -2.99 -13.84 4.20
C THR A 272 -4.34 -13.19 4.49
N LYS A 273 -4.63 -12.01 3.94
CA LYS A 273 -5.92 -11.33 4.12
C LYS A 273 -7.10 -12.19 3.64
N LEU A 274 -6.91 -13.01 2.62
CA LEU A 274 -7.97 -13.90 2.13
C LEU A 274 -8.36 -14.99 3.14
N ASP A 275 -7.43 -15.38 4.00
CA ASP A 275 -7.66 -16.38 5.05
C ASP A 275 -8.14 -15.76 6.37
N LEU A 276 -8.21 -14.42 6.44
CA LEU A 276 -8.50 -13.69 7.68
C LEU A 276 -9.81 -14.15 8.33
N TYR A 277 -10.84 -14.39 7.55
CA TYR A 277 -12.12 -14.89 8.07
C TYR A 277 -11.98 -16.23 8.81
N ALA A 278 -11.29 -17.20 8.22
CA ALA A 278 -11.05 -18.50 8.84
C ALA A 278 -10.20 -18.37 10.10
N ASN A 279 -9.12 -17.58 10.03
CA ASN A 279 -8.23 -17.32 11.15
C ASN A 279 -8.94 -16.59 12.31
N LEU A 280 -9.83 -15.63 12.01
CA LEU A 280 -10.66 -14.95 12.99
C LEU A 280 -11.61 -15.93 13.72
N LYS A 281 -12.20 -16.86 12.98
CA LYS A 281 -13.10 -17.85 13.57
C LYS A 281 -12.37 -18.76 14.56
N GLU A 282 -11.20 -19.26 14.20
CA GLU A 282 -10.35 -20.06 15.10
C GLU A 282 -9.92 -19.24 16.30
N PHE A 283 -9.33 -18.07 16.09
CA PHE A 283 -8.85 -17.16 17.13
C PHE A 283 -9.92 -16.79 18.15
N LEU A 284 -11.14 -16.44 17.68
CA LEU A 284 -12.23 -16.07 18.57
C LEU A 284 -12.79 -17.28 19.32
N THR A 285 -12.80 -18.48 18.71
CA THR A 285 -13.22 -19.70 19.38
C THR A 285 -12.28 -20.10 20.52
N GLU A 286 -10.96 -19.95 20.29
CA GLU A 286 -9.95 -20.30 21.30
C GLU A 286 -9.93 -19.31 22.48
N ASN A 287 -10.20 -18.02 22.23
CA ASN A 287 -10.07 -16.95 23.20
C ASN A 287 -11.38 -16.46 23.83
N GLN A 288 -12.54 -17.00 23.42
CA GLN A 288 -13.87 -16.48 23.81
C GLN A 288 -14.16 -16.49 25.33
N ASP A 289 -13.49 -17.32 26.10
CA ASP A 289 -13.73 -17.44 27.56
C ASP A 289 -12.81 -16.53 28.39
N GLU A 290 -11.72 -16.05 27.82
CA GLU A 290 -10.74 -15.19 28.47
C GLU A 290 -10.81 -13.75 27.97
N MET A 291 -10.81 -13.56 26.67
CA MET A 291 -10.78 -12.23 26.05
C MET A 291 -12.13 -11.52 26.15
N THR A 292 -12.15 -10.30 26.67
CA THR A 292 -13.37 -9.50 26.81
C THR A 292 -13.47 -8.31 25.87
N ALA A 293 -12.36 -7.93 25.24
CA ALA A 293 -12.31 -6.84 24.29
C ALA A 293 -11.27 -7.05 23.20
N LEU A 294 -11.45 -6.40 22.05
CA LEU A 294 -10.60 -6.55 20.90
C LEU A 294 -10.39 -5.20 20.19
N VAL A 295 -9.12 -4.82 20.02
CA VAL A 295 -8.72 -3.70 19.16
C VAL A 295 -8.52 -4.24 17.76
N CYS A 296 -9.30 -3.74 16.80
CA CYS A 296 -9.20 -4.14 15.40
C CYS A 296 -8.22 -3.24 14.65
N TYR A 297 -7.48 -3.81 13.69
CA TYR A 297 -6.56 -3.06 12.83
C TYR A 297 -7.26 -1.84 12.21
N ASN A 298 -8.46 -2.03 11.69
CA ASN A 298 -9.29 -0.96 11.13
C ASN A 298 -10.78 -1.34 11.18
N ASP A 299 -11.67 -0.48 10.70
CA ASP A 299 -13.12 -0.73 10.72
C ASP A 299 -13.53 -1.90 9.80
N GLU A 300 -12.84 -2.12 8.67
CA GLU A 300 -13.10 -3.25 7.77
C GLU A 300 -12.93 -4.57 8.54
N VAL A 301 -11.80 -4.70 9.26
CA VAL A 301 -11.52 -5.85 10.13
C VAL A 301 -12.51 -5.92 11.29
N GLY A 302 -12.87 -4.78 11.88
CA GLY A 302 -13.87 -4.73 12.95
C GLY A 302 -15.23 -5.27 12.51
N LEU A 303 -15.70 -4.92 11.32
CA LEU A 303 -16.94 -5.46 10.78
C LEU A 303 -16.86 -6.95 10.44
N GLU A 304 -15.67 -7.42 10.01
CA GLU A 304 -15.47 -8.85 9.82
C GLU A 304 -15.53 -9.62 11.14
N VAL A 305 -14.96 -9.06 12.22
CA VAL A 305 -15.13 -9.60 13.60
C VAL A 305 -16.61 -9.68 13.97
N VAL A 306 -17.40 -8.62 13.71
CA VAL A 306 -18.86 -8.62 13.95
C VAL A 306 -19.55 -9.80 13.22
N ASN A 307 -19.19 -10.01 11.96
CA ASN A 307 -19.74 -11.10 11.14
C ASN A 307 -19.40 -12.49 11.71
N VAL A 308 -18.16 -12.69 12.09
CA VAL A 308 -17.70 -13.96 12.70
C VAL A 308 -18.37 -14.19 14.05
N CYS A 309 -18.43 -13.16 14.92
CA CYS A 309 -19.10 -13.23 16.22
C CYS A 309 -20.59 -13.63 16.07
N ARG A 310 -21.29 -13.06 15.10
CA ARG A 310 -22.69 -13.43 14.80
C ARG A 310 -22.83 -14.91 14.47
N GLN A 311 -21.90 -15.49 13.71
CA GLN A 311 -21.92 -16.91 13.37
C GLN A 311 -21.58 -17.84 14.53
N LEU A 312 -20.69 -17.38 15.44
CA LEU A 312 -20.30 -18.11 16.64
C LEU A 312 -21.27 -17.93 17.81
N GLY A 313 -22.29 -17.06 17.68
CA GLY A 313 -23.21 -16.72 18.76
C GLY A 313 -22.56 -15.87 19.87
N ILE A 314 -21.45 -15.19 19.59
CA ILE A 314 -20.79 -14.28 20.51
C ILE A 314 -21.49 -12.91 20.41
N SER A 315 -22.10 -12.45 21.52
CA SER A 315 -22.79 -11.17 21.55
C SER A 315 -21.82 -10.00 21.68
N ILE A 316 -22.03 -8.96 20.85
CA ILE A 316 -21.34 -7.67 20.92
C ILE A 316 -22.36 -6.64 21.36
N PRO A 317 -22.06 -5.80 22.38
CA PRO A 317 -20.83 -5.77 23.19
C PRO A 317 -20.83 -6.71 24.42
N ASP A 318 -21.89 -7.47 24.68
CA ASP A 318 -22.11 -8.14 25.96
C ASP A 318 -21.04 -9.15 26.35
N LYS A 319 -20.58 -9.97 25.41
CA LYS A 319 -19.51 -10.96 25.61
C LYS A 319 -18.15 -10.45 25.14
N LEU A 320 -18.11 -9.74 24.01
CA LEU A 320 -16.90 -9.17 23.44
C LEU A 320 -17.13 -7.72 23.02
N SER A 321 -16.38 -6.79 23.61
CA SER A 321 -16.30 -5.41 23.16
C SER A 321 -15.31 -5.28 21.99
N ILE A 322 -15.62 -4.45 21.00
CA ILE A 322 -14.71 -4.21 19.88
C ILE A 322 -14.56 -2.72 19.60
N ILE A 323 -13.37 -2.32 19.16
CA ILE A 323 -13.06 -0.99 18.69
C ILE A 323 -12.32 -1.03 17.38
N GLY A 324 -12.81 -0.27 16.40
CA GLY A 324 -12.19 -0.09 15.08
C GLY A 324 -11.29 1.14 15.01
N GLN A 325 -10.84 1.43 13.80
CA GLN A 325 -10.09 2.64 13.47
C GLN A 325 -10.49 3.10 12.07
N ASP A 326 -10.34 4.42 11.83
CA ASP A 326 -10.52 5.15 10.58
C ASP A 326 -11.89 5.86 10.43
N ASN A 327 -12.90 5.58 11.27
CA ASN A 327 -14.25 6.15 11.15
C ASN A 327 -14.74 6.17 9.69
N SER A 328 -14.61 5.02 9.07
CA SER A 328 -14.84 4.81 7.64
C SER A 328 -16.32 4.89 7.25
N TYR A 329 -16.59 5.04 5.96
CA TYR A 329 -17.95 5.04 5.43
C TYR A 329 -18.68 3.70 5.72
N ILE A 330 -17.96 2.58 5.67
CA ILE A 330 -18.57 1.26 5.94
C ILE A 330 -18.98 1.11 7.42
N ALA A 331 -18.20 1.66 8.35
CA ALA A 331 -18.57 1.65 9.78
C ALA A 331 -19.81 2.47 10.06
N LYS A 332 -19.95 3.63 9.41
CA LYS A 332 -21.11 4.53 9.55
C LYS A 332 -22.43 3.95 9.01
N ASN A 333 -22.35 3.01 8.06
CA ASN A 333 -23.50 2.38 7.41
C ASN A 333 -23.68 0.90 7.81
N ALA A 334 -22.96 0.44 8.82
CA ALA A 334 -23.06 -0.92 9.32
C ALA A 334 -24.36 -1.14 10.14
N THR A 335 -24.74 -2.41 10.31
CA THR A 335 -25.91 -2.80 11.11
C THR A 335 -25.73 -2.58 12.61
N ILE A 336 -24.48 -2.44 13.06
CA ILE A 336 -24.08 -2.05 14.40
C ILE A 336 -23.18 -0.82 14.31
N ASN A 337 -23.42 0.17 15.13
CA ASN A 337 -22.62 1.39 15.15
C ASN A 337 -21.27 1.12 15.83
N LEU A 338 -20.21 0.97 15.04
CA LEU A 338 -18.89 0.63 15.54
C LEU A 338 -18.24 1.81 16.28
N THR A 339 -17.77 1.56 17.50
CA THR A 339 -16.86 2.50 18.18
C THR A 339 -15.52 2.50 17.45
N THR A 340 -14.99 3.68 17.11
CA THR A 340 -13.83 3.81 16.24
C THR A 340 -13.04 5.09 16.51
N LEU A 341 -11.87 5.25 15.88
CA LEU A 341 -11.07 6.48 15.90
C LEU A 341 -11.16 7.17 14.54
N THR A 342 -11.11 8.51 14.54
CA THR A 342 -11.15 9.27 13.28
C THR A 342 -9.87 9.12 12.47
N HIS A 343 -10.03 9.12 11.15
CA HIS A 343 -8.99 9.32 10.15
C HIS A 343 -9.44 10.45 9.22
N PRO A 344 -8.69 11.54 9.06
CA PRO A 344 -9.13 12.71 8.29
C PRO A 344 -8.88 12.52 6.79
N GLN A 345 -9.52 11.54 6.18
CA GLN A 345 -9.29 11.02 4.83
C GLN A 345 -9.27 12.11 3.76
N GLU A 346 -10.37 12.89 3.65
CA GLU A 346 -10.50 13.95 2.64
C GLU A 346 -9.53 15.10 2.90
N GLN A 347 -9.35 15.48 4.16
CA GLN A 347 -8.41 16.54 4.56
C GLN A 347 -6.96 16.15 4.25
N MET A 348 -6.57 14.92 4.55
CA MET A 348 -5.23 14.40 4.24
C MET A 348 -4.95 14.46 2.73
N GLY A 349 -5.88 14.00 1.90
CA GLY A 349 -5.75 14.07 0.45
C GLY A 349 -5.66 15.52 -0.04
N HIS A 350 -6.50 16.41 0.49
CA HIS A 350 -6.46 17.84 0.18
C HIS A 350 -5.10 18.47 0.53
N ASP A 351 -4.59 18.22 1.73
CA ASP A 351 -3.36 18.84 2.23
C ASP A 351 -2.12 18.33 1.48
N ALA A 352 -2.08 17.04 1.14
CA ALA A 352 -1.02 16.49 0.31
C ALA A 352 -0.98 17.15 -1.09
N ALA A 353 -2.15 17.31 -1.72
CA ALA A 353 -2.25 18.01 -3.00
C ALA A 353 -1.89 19.50 -2.87
N ASP A 354 -2.31 20.17 -1.81
CA ASP A 354 -1.98 21.56 -1.53
C ASP A 354 -0.46 21.76 -1.33
N TRP A 355 0.19 20.82 -0.66
CA TRP A 355 1.63 20.82 -0.48
C TRP A 355 2.36 20.73 -1.84
N ILE A 356 1.97 19.79 -2.71
CA ILE A 356 2.55 19.63 -4.06
C ILE A 356 2.39 20.92 -4.87
N ILE A 357 1.18 21.51 -4.91
CA ILE A 357 0.92 22.74 -5.67
C ILE A 357 1.77 23.88 -5.15
N LYS A 358 1.83 24.07 -3.83
CA LYS A 358 2.67 25.11 -3.21
C LYS A 358 4.15 24.92 -3.51
N LYS A 359 4.64 23.68 -3.54
CA LYS A 359 6.02 23.37 -3.91
C LYS A 359 6.31 23.73 -5.36
N LEU A 360 5.41 23.38 -6.29
CA LEU A 360 5.50 23.76 -7.70
C LEU A 360 5.44 25.28 -7.93
N GLN A 361 4.77 26.01 -7.04
CA GLN A 361 4.74 27.48 -7.03
C GLN A 361 5.99 28.12 -6.41
N GLY A 362 6.99 27.32 -6.01
CA GLY A 362 8.27 27.79 -5.46
C GLY A 362 8.25 28.12 -3.97
N LYS A 363 7.21 27.73 -3.20
CA LYS A 363 7.23 27.89 -1.75
C LYS A 363 8.30 26.99 -1.12
N LYS A 364 9.11 27.57 -0.22
CA LYS A 364 10.25 26.89 0.42
C LYS A 364 9.91 26.38 1.82
N ASP A 365 9.15 27.13 2.60
CA ASP A 365 8.83 26.80 4.00
C ASP A 365 7.53 25.97 4.08
N LEU A 366 7.62 24.69 3.67
CA LEU A 366 6.53 23.74 3.74
C LEU A 366 6.87 22.66 4.79
N PRO A 367 5.84 22.14 5.53
CA PRO A 367 6.09 21.09 6.51
C PRO A 367 6.60 19.81 5.84
N ASN A 368 7.56 19.15 6.48
CA ASN A 368 8.05 17.84 6.06
C ASN A 368 7.26 16.71 6.72
N GLU A 369 6.76 16.92 7.93
CA GLU A 369 6.03 15.92 8.70
C GLU A 369 4.69 16.51 9.13
N THR A 370 3.60 15.83 8.77
CA THR A 370 2.25 16.20 9.21
C THR A 370 1.57 14.98 9.83
N TYR A 371 1.34 15.05 11.13
CA TYR A 371 0.58 14.04 11.87
C TYR A 371 -0.79 14.59 12.27
N TYR A 372 -1.83 13.89 11.82
CA TYR A 372 -3.21 14.15 12.26
C TYR A 372 -3.48 13.42 13.58
N GLN A 373 -4.16 14.11 14.49
CA GLN A 373 -4.52 13.52 15.77
C GLN A 373 -5.85 12.79 15.67
N PRO A 374 -5.92 11.53 16.12
CA PRO A 374 -7.16 10.76 16.14
C PRO A 374 -8.08 11.25 17.26
N VAL A 375 -9.39 11.14 17.02
CA VAL A 375 -10.44 11.43 18.00
C VAL A 375 -11.35 10.21 18.11
N LEU A 376 -11.73 9.84 19.33
CA LEU A 376 -12.68 8.75 19.57
C LEU A 376 -14.07 9.13 19.06
N VAL A 377 -14.69 8.19 18.36
CA VAL A 377 -16.09 8.25 17.92
C VAL A 377 -16.83 7.12 18.61
N GLU A 378 -17.68 7.47 19.55
CA GLU A 378 -18.47 6.50 20.30
C GLU A 378 -19.51 5.81 19.41
N GLY A 379 -19.64 4.51 19.61
CA GLY A 379 -20.63 3.63 18.99
C GLY A 379 -21.30 2.73 20.03
N GLU A 380 -21.73 1.56 19.57
CA GLU A 380 -22.50 0.59 20.39
C GLU A 380 -21.71 -0.67 20.71
N THR A 381 -20.43 -0.72 20.36
CA THR A 381 -19.64 -1.96 20.39
C THR A 381 -18.75 -2.12 21.61
N ILE A 382 -18.83 -1.21 22.57
CA ILE A 382 -18.09 -1.31 23.84
C ILE A 382 -19.07 -1.35 25.01
N LYS A 383 -18.88 -2.31 25.89
CA LYS A 383 -19.59 -2.44 27.18
C LYS A 383 -18.71 -1.99 28.32
N GLU A 384 -19.26 -1.24 29.25
CA GLU A 384 -18.60 -0.95 30.51
C GLU A 384 -18.74 -2.15 31.46
N LEU A 385 -17.58 -2.68 31.90
CA LEU A 385 -17.52 -3.73 32.90
C LEU A 385 -17.53 -3.06 34.28
N THR A 386 -18.63 -3.21 35.00
CA THR A 386 -18.68 -2.77 36.41
C THR A 386 -17.61 -3.53 37.20
N ALA A 387 -16.68 -2.80 37.81
CA ALA A 387 -15.77 -3.39 38.77
C ALA A 387 -16.61 -4.16 39.80
N LYS A 388 -16.36 -5.47 39.99
CA LYS A 388 -16.82 -6.17 41.20
C LYS A 388 -16.22 -5.39 42.34
N ARG A 389 -17.03 -4.61 43.06
CA ARG A 389 -16.65 -4.11 44.37
C ARG A 389 -16.41 -5.38 45.22
N ASP A 390 -15.15 -5.70 45.46
CA ASP A 390 -14.84 -6.66 46.48
C ASP A 390 -15.46 -6.16 47.79
N GLU A 391 -16.58 -6.77 48.14
CA GLU A 391 -17.10 -6.64 49.49
C GLU A 391 -16.05 -7.27 50.43
N VAL A 392 -15.09 -6.41 50.84
CA VAL A 392 -14.23 -6.75 51.98
C VAL A 392 -15.14 -6.81 53.19
N ARG A 393 -15.48 -8.04 53.55
CA ARG A 393 -16.04 -8.37 54.88
C ARG A 393 -14.92 -8.58 55.87
#